data_79d813d97db017427c1b337f3b0b3a3b
#
_entry.id   79d813d97db017427c1b337f3b0b3a3b
#
_cell.length_a   1.000
_cell.length_b   1.000
_cell.length_c   1.000
_cell.angle_alpha   90.00
_cell.angle_beta   90.00
_cell.angle_gamma   90.00
#
_symmetry.space_group_name_H-M   'P 1'
#
loop_
_entity.id
_entity.type
_entity.pdbx_description
1 polymer ?
#
loop_
_entity_poly.entity_id
_entity_poly.type
_entity_poly.pdbx_seq_one_letter_code
_entity_poly.pdbx_strand_id
1 'polypeptide(L)'
;MIFFYNMKHSIDFLPQYIQRELQELVGLIREEVKDVVMVILYGSYAKNTYARHDVHKDYGGGLIEFNSDYDLFVVTKRRLGRSEGTVETHIRDKFAAGKQEREITKIQIVSESISKLNNALSEGRYFYADVINEGVMLYDTGEYALATPRALNFAEIKEMAAEYYEEKLLDATRHFQHFELDYSHPDYKFCAFDLHQVAECLIKTVPLVYVLYGHKEHDLKFLLRKSKCHTLGLVKVFSLNTEEEKRLFDLLRRAYLEARYNKKKFIVTKADIDALLPKIEQLRDAVERVCKERLAYYDSRIEK
;
A
#
# COMPACT_ATOMS: atom_id res chain seq x y z
N MET A 1 24.49 -2.59 20.27
CA MET A 1 24.20 -1.14 20.14
C MET A 1 22.78 -0.96 20.61
N ILE A 2 22.55 -0.28 21.73
CA ILE A 2 21.20 -0.01 22.26
C ILE A 2 20.64 1.08 21.36
N PHE A 3 19.74 0.72 20.44
CA PHE A 3 18.98 1.71 19.67
C PHE A 3 17.99 2.36 20.62
N PHE A 4 18.32 3.56 21.07
CA PHE A 4 17.34 4.42 21.73
C PHE A 4 16.28 4.76 20.68
N TYR A 5 15.09 4.33 20.95
CA TYR A 5 13.84 4.76 20.36
C TYR A 5 13.81 6.30 20.35
N ASN A 6 13.93 6.89 19.18
CA ASN A 6 14.01 8.35 19.04
C ASN A 6 12.87 8.86 18.13
N MET A 7 11.64 8.46 18.47
CA MET A 7 10.46 8.99 17.78
C MET A 7 10.41 10.52 17.95
N LYS A 8 10.21 11.20 16.84
CA LYS A 8 10.00 12.67 16.87
C LYS A 8 8.65 12.98 17.53
N HIS A 9 8.57 14.10 18.27
CA HIS A 9 7.35 14.58 18.90
C HIS A 9 6.91 15.94 18.37
N SER A 10 7.58 16.49 17.36
CA SER A 10 7.24 17.77 16.73
C SER A 10 7.21 17.64 15.22
N ILE A 11 6.26 18.35 14.60
CA ILE A 11 6.11 18.55 13.17
C ILE A 11 6.53 19.94 12.70
N ASP A 12 7.30 20.68 13.52
CA ASP A 12 7.71 22.08 13.24
C ASP A 12 8.57 22.22 11.98
N PHE A 13 9.20 21.11 11.52
CA PHE A 13 9.94 21.06 10.28
C PHE A 13 9.04 21.06 9.03
N LEU A 14 7.71 20.86 9.19
CA LEU A 14 6.73 20.92 8.10
C LEU A 14 6.14 22.34 7.98
N PRO A 15 5.72 22.77 6.79
CA PRO A 15 5.01 24.02 6.59
C PRO A 15 3.76 24.15 7.47
N GLN A 16 3.45 25.35 7.91
CA GLN A 16 2.33 25.60 8.85
C GLN A 16 0.97 25.08 8.37
N TYR A 17 0.68 25.14 7.05
CA TYR A 17 -0.60 24.62 6.54
C TYR A 17 -0.68 23.09 6.67
N ILE A 18 0.45 22.36 6.48
CA ILE A 18 0.53 20.91 6.70
C ILE A 18 0.34 20.58 8.18
N GLN A 19 0.97 21.38 9.08
CA GLN A 19 0.78 21.20 10.52
C GLN A 19 -0.69 21.32 10.91
N ARG A 20 -1.42 22.33 10.36
CA ARG A 20 -2.86 22.50 10.61
C ARG A 20 -3.69 21.34 10.06
N GLU A 21 -3.39 20.86 8.84
CA GLU A 21 -4.08 19.70 8.26
C GLU A 21 -3.88 18.43 9.09
N LEU A 22 -2.65 18.19 9.57
CA LEU A 22 -2.36 17.03 10.43
C LEU A 22 -3.06 17.15 11.80
N GLN A 23 -3.14 18.36 12.38
CA GLN A 23 -3.89 18.59 13.61
C GLN A 23 -5.40 18.39 13.42
N GLU A 24 -5.98 18.87 12.31
CA GLU A 24 -7.37 18.60 11.92
C GLU A 24 -7.61 17.09 11.82
N LEU A 25 -6.74 16.34 11.14
CA LEU A 25 -6.85 14.91 11.00
C LEU A 25 -6.79 14.15 12.33
N VAL A 26 -5.89 14.56 13.23
CA VAL A 26 -5.85 14.01 14.60
C VAL A 26 -7.16 14.25 15.34
N GLY A 27 -7.75 15.43 15.20
CA GLY A 27 -9.08 15.74 15.75
C GLY A 27 -10.15 14.80 15.22
N LEU A 28 -10.26 14.67 13.90
CA LEU A 28 -11.22 13.79 13.22
C LEU A 28 -11.05 12.31 13.60
N ILE A 29 -9.80 11.84 13.68
CA ILE A 29 -9.51 10.46 14.11
C ILE A 29 -10.01 10.22 15.53
N ARG A 30 -9.78 11.16 16.45
CA ARG A 30 -10.22 11.05 17.86
C ARG A 30 -11.74 11.13 18.01
N GLU A 31 -12.44 11.81 17.12
CA GLU A 31 -13.91 11.84 17.06
C GLU A 31 -14.50 10.51 16.58
N GLU A 32 -13.94 9.96 15.48
CA GLU A 32 -14.46 8.75 14.84
C GLU A 32 -14.04 7.46 15.55
N VAL A 33 -12.89 7.46 16.23
CA VAL A 33 -12.30 6.29 16.88
C VAL A 33 -12.23 6.52 18.40
N LYS A 34 -13.17 5.94 19.14
CA LYS A 34 -13.28 6.16 20.60
C LYS A 34 -12.09 5.67 21.43
N ASP A 35 -11.42 4.62 20.97
CA ASP A 35 -10.36 3.93 21.73
C ASP A 35 -8.95 4.26 21.22
N VAL A 36 -8.76 5.46 20.63
CA VAL A 36 -7.43 5.91 20.16
C VAL A 36 -6.48 6.08 21.33
N VAL A 37 -5.31 5.49 21.20
CA VAL A 37 -4.20 5.55 22.15
C VAL A 37 -3.10 6.46 21.62
N MET A 38 -2.72 6.27 20.36
CA MET A 38 -1.68 7.06 19.69
C MET A 38 -2.06 7.31 18.23
N VAL A 39 -1.58 8.43 17.68
CA VAL A 39 -1.58 8.71 16.22
C VAL A 39 -0.17 9.08 15.83
N ILE A 40 0.39 8.35 14.87
CA ILE A 40 1.77 8.50 14.41
C ILE A 40 1.76 8.82 12.93
N LEU A 41 2.39 9.92 12.53
CA LEU A 41 2.69 10.21 11.13
C LEU A 41 3.91 9.39 10.73
N TYR A 42 3.82 8.66 9.61
CA TYR A 42 4.95 7.92 9.06
C TYR A 42 5.12 8.18 7.56
N GLY A 43 6.05 7.51 6.91
CA GLY A 43 6.25 7.67 5.46
C GLY A 43 6.94 8.97 5.08
N SER A 44 6.64 9.47 3.87
CA SER A 44 7.40 10.57 3.26
C SER A 44 7.27 11.90 4.00
N TYR A 45 6.11 12.20 4.58
CA TYR A 45 5.93 13.43 5.36
C TYR A 45 6.70 13.40 6.69
N ALA A 46 6.75 12.25 7.37
CA ALA A 46 7.53 12.09 8.59
C ALA A 46 9.04 12.23 8.33
N LYS A 47 9.50 11.76 7.16
CA LYS A 47 10.88 11.83 6.70
C LYS A 47 11.27 13.18 6.06
N ASN A 48 10.30 14.05 5.83
CA ASN A 48 10.45 15.31 5.06
C ASN A 48 10.95 15.09 3.62
N THR A 49 10.51 14.00 3.00
CA THR A 49 10.85 13.61 1.60
C THR A 49 9.62 13.55 0.70
N TYR A 50 8.51 14.17 1.13
CA TYR A 50 7.25 14.15 0.41
C TYR A 50 7.31 14.96 -0.89
N ALA A 51 6.59 14.48 -1.91
CA ALA A 51 6.36 15.18 -3.16
C ALA A 51 4.94 15.73 -3.19
N ARG A 52 4.77 17.03 -3.47
CA ARG A 52 3.45 17.66 -3.65
C ARG A 52 2.93 17.53 -5.06
N HIS A 53 3.84 17.58 -6.02
CA HIS A 53 3.54 17.42 -7.44
C HIS A 53 4.82 16.93 -8.11
N ASP A 54 4.83 15.65 -8.43
CA ASP A 54 5.93 15.03 -9.15
C ASP A 54 5.36 14.37 -10.42
N VAL A 55 6.00 14.60 -11.55
CA VAL A 55 5.51 14.16 -12.86
C VAL A 55 6.54 13.24 -13.49
N HIS A 56 6.14 12.01 -13.76
CA HIS A 56 6.97 11.01 -14.41
C HIS A 56 6.35 10.55 -15.72
N LYS A 57 7.19 10.09 -16.65
CA LYS A 57 6.73 9.43 -17.87
C LYS A 57 6.47 7.95 -17.60
N ASP A 58 5.33 7.45 -18.09
CA ASP A 58 5.05 6.01 -18.16
C ASP A 58 5.85 5.33 -19.28
N TYR A 59 5.68 4.02 -19.46
CA TYR A 59 6.35 3.26 -20.53
C TYR A 59 5.85 3.61 -21.93
N GLY A 60 4.67 4.22 -22.06
CA GLY A 60 4.10 4.72 -23.32
C GLY A 60 4.41 6.18 -23.61
N GLY A 61 5.18 6.87 -22.72
CA GLY A 61 5.52 8.29 -22.84
C GLY A 61 4.46 9.25 -22.28
N GLY A 62 3.38 8.74 -21.70
CA GLY A 62 2.37 9.53 -21.00
C GLY A 62 2.87 10.06 -19.66
N LEU A 63 2.16 11.05 -19.10
CA LEU A 63 2.51 11.66 -17.83
C LEU A 63 1.77 10.98 -16.67
N ILE A 64 2.51 10.62 -15.62
CA ILE A 64 1.98 10.13 -14.35
C ILE A 64 2.27 11.19 -13.29
N GLU A 65 1.22 11.76 -12.71
CA GLU A 65 1.33 12.66 -11.57
C GLU A 65 1.40 11.87 -10.27
N PHE A 66 2.32 12.26 -9.42
CA PHE A 66 2.50 11.67 -8.10
C PHE A 66 2.46 12.76 -7.02
N ASN A 67 1.55 12.59 -6.06
CA ASN A 67 1.49 13.35 -4.83
C ASN A 67 1.63 12.40 -3.65
N SER A 68 2.41 12.76 -2.65
CA SER A 68 2.51 11.99 -1.41
C SER A 68 1.21 12.05 -0.61
N ASP A 69 0.87 10.93 0.04
CA ASP A 69 -0.28 10.82 0.95
C ASP A 69 0.16 11.14 2.39
N TYR A 70 -0.77 11.61 3.25
CA TYR A 70 -0.56 11.57 4.69
C TYR A 70 -0.73 10.15 5.19
N ASP A 71 0.36 9.50 5.55
CA ASP A 71 0.38 8.16 6.09
C ASP A 71 0.26 8.22 7.62
N LEU A 72 -0.89 7.82 8.16
CA LEU A 72 -1.21 7.86 9.58
C LEU A 72 -1.36 6.45 10.15
N PHE A 73 -0.60 6.16 11.20
CA PHE A 73 -0.70 4.92 11.95
C PHE A 73 -1.47 5.19 13.25
N VAL A 74 -2.67 4.59 13.36
CA VAL A 74 -3.60 4.80 14.46
C VAL A 74 -3.53 3.60 15.40
N VAL A 75 -3.07 3.83 16.63
CA VAL A 75 -3.02 2.80 17.67
C VAL A 75 -4.28 2.89 18.51
N THR A 76 -4.94 1.77 18.73
CA THR A 76 -6.19 1.68 19.49
C THR A 76 -6.06 0.71 20.67
N LYS A 77 -6.93 0.84 21.67
CA LYS A 77 -6.99 -0.16 22.78
C LYS A 77 -7.38 -1.54 22.25
N ARG A 78 -8.35 -1.58 21.32
CA ARG A 78 -8.85 -2.81 20.69
C ARG A 78 -8.88 -2.63 19.18
N ARG A 79 -8.70 -3.72 18.44
CA ARG A 79 -8.73 -3.70 16.98
C ARG A 79 -10.08 -3.18 16.46
N LEU A 80 -10.06 -2.27 15.48
CA LEU A 80 -11.25 -1.73 14.81
C LEU A 80 -12.05 -2.80 14.03
N GLY A 81 -11.38 -3.87 13.59
CA GLY A 81 -12.02 -4.97 12.89
C GLY A 81 -12.63 -4.57 11.56
N ARG A 82 -13.89 -5.00 11.30
CA ARG A 82 -14.59 -4.73 10.03
C ARG A 82 -15.00 -3.28 9.83
N SER A 83 -14.98 -2.46 10.87
CA SER A 83 -15.32 -1.03 10.80
C SER A 83 -14.18 -0.15 10.29
N GLU A 84 -12.97 -0.68 10.15
CA GLU A 84 -11.76 0.08 9.75
C GLU A 84 -11.96 0.87 8.46
N GLY A 85 -12.42 0.21 7.38
CA GLY A 85 -12.66 0.89 6.09
C GLY A 85 -13.78 1.94 6.13
N THR A 86 -14.81 1.72 6.94
CA THR A 86 -15.90 2.70 7.13
C THR A 86 -15.39 3.93 7.87
N VAL A 87 -14.62 3.73 8.94
CA VAL A 87 -14.02 4.81 9.73
C VAL A 87 -13.05 5.64 8.86
N GLU A 88 -12.19 4.98 8.09
CA GLU A 88 -11.28 5.68 7.17
C GLU A 88 -12.05 6.52 6.15
N THR A 89 -13.14 5.99 5.58
CA THR A 89 -13.97 6.70 4.62
C THR A 89 -14.61 7.94 5.26
N HIS A 90 -15.19 7.82 6.46
CA HIS A 90 -15.79 8.95 7.17
C HIS A 90 -14.77 10.05 7.48
N ILE A 91 -13.57 9.68 7.94
CA ILE A 91 -12.49 10.64 8.21
C ILE A 91 -12.10 11.36 6.92
N ARG A 92 -11.95 10.62 5.82
CA ARG A 92 -11.60 11.17 4.51
C ARG A 92 -12.65 12.15 3.99
N ASP A 93 -13.93 11.79 4.09
CA ASP A 93 -15.06 12.63 3.64
C ASP A 93 -15.16 13.92 4.47
N LYS A 94 -15.02 13.83 5.79
CA LYS A 94 -14.98 15.00 6.68
C LYS A 94 -13.79 15.91 6.39
N PHE A 95 -12.61 15.35 6.20
CA PHE A 95 -11.40 16.11 5.87
C PHE A 95 -11.48 16.81 4.52
N ALA A 96 -12.15 16.20 3.54
CA ALA A 96 -12.36 16.77 2.21
C ALA A 96 -13.47 17.84 2.18
N ALA A 97 -14.34 17.87 3.19
CA ALA A 97 -15.50 18.77 3.22
C ALA A 97 -15.08 20.24 3.12
N GLY A 98 -15.62 20.96 2.14
CA GLY A 98 -15.34 22.37 1.89
C GLY A 98 -13.99 22.69 1.21
N LYS A 99 -13.18 21.67 0.89
CA LYS A 99 -11.90 21.82 0.18
C LYS A 99 -12.09 21.52 -1.32
N GLN A 100 -11.30 22.18 -2.19
CA GLN A 100 -11.28 21.83 -3.61
C GLN A 100 -10.48 20.53 -3.81
N GLU A 101 -10.92 19.65 -4.71
CA GLU A 101 -10.30 18.32 -4.92
C GLU A 101 -8.78 18.37 -5.16
N ARG A 102 -8.29 19.37 -5.90
CA ARG A 102 -6.86 19.59 -6.18
C ARG A 102 -6.04 20.02 -4.95
N GLU A 103 -6.69 20.49 -3.89
CA GLU A 103 -6.06 20.98 -2.66
C GLU A 103 -6.02 19.91 -1.57
N ILE A 104 -6.75 18.79 -1.77
CA ILE A 104 -6.87 17.72 -0.78
C ILE A 104 -5.66 16.80 -0.89
N THR A 105 -4.80 16.82 0.14
CA THR A 105 -3.81 15.76 0.32
C THR A 105 -4.53 14.47 0.68
N LYS A 106 -4.25 13.41 -0.06
CA LYS A 106 -4.84 12.09 0.21
C LYS A 106 -4.36 11.56 1.56
N ILE A 107 -5.25 10.86 2.23
CA ILE A 107 -4.98 10.28 3.55
C ILE A 107 -4.91 8.78 3.42
N GLN A 108 -4.04 8.17 4.19
CA GLN A 108 -4.02 6.74 4.42
C GLN A 108 -3.92 6.46 5.91
N ILE A 109 -4.83 5.64 6.38
CA ILE A 109 -4.86 5.17 7.76
C ILE A 109 -4.55 3.68 7.77
N VAL A 110 -3.61 3.31 8.65
CA VAL A 110 -3.37 1.92 9.06
C VAL A 110 -3.66 1.86 10.55
N SER A 111 -4.50 0.93 10.99
CA SER A 111 -4.83 0.80 12.40
C SER A 111 -4.39 -0.54 12.99
N GLU A 112 -3.91 -0.52 14.22
CA GLU A 112 -3.61 -1.72 15.01
C GLU A 112 -3.90 -1.49 16.50
N SER A 113 -4.17 -2.60 17.22
CA SER A 113 -4.26 -2.53 18.68
C SER A 113 -2.87 -2.40 19.30
N ILE A 114 -2.79 -1.72 20.46
CA ILE A 114 -1.54 -1.55 21.20
C ILE A 114 -0.85 -2.89 21.55
N SER A 115 -1.63 -3.92 21.89
CA SER A 115 -1.08 -5.24 22.19
C SER A 115 -0.45 -5.89 20.96
N LYS A 116 -1.09 -5.79 19.79
CA LYS A 116 -0.54 -6.35 18.55
C LYS A 116 0.66 -5.57 18.06
N LEU A 117 0.64 -4.23 18.19
CA LEU A 117 1.80 -3.39 17.90
C LEU A 117 3.01 -3.82 18.75
N ASN A 118 2.83 -3.92 20.07
CA ASN A 118 3.92 -4.30 20.97
C ASN A 118 4.47 -5.71 20.69
N ASN A 119 3.60 -6.69 20.38
CA ASN A 119 4.05 -8.01 19.96
C ASN A 119 4.85 -7.94 18.64
N ALA A 120 4.36 -7.20 17.65
CA ALA A 120 5.04 -7.03 16.37
C ALA A 120 6.41 -6.35 16.52
N LEU A 121 6.53 -5.35 17.40
CA LEU A 121 7.81 -4.72 17.73
C LEU A 121 8.78 -5.70 18.37
N SER A 122 8.32 -6.50 19.35
CA SER A 122 9.11 -7.52 20.02
C SER A 122 9.56 -8.64 19.07
N GLU A 123 8.75 -8.97 18.06
CA GLU A 123 9.11 -9.92 17.00
C GLU A 123 10.04 -9.32 15.92
N GLY A 124 10.29 -8.00 15.95
CA GLY A 124 11.10 -7.33 14.94
C GLY A 124 10.39 -7.15 13.60
N ARG A 125 9.04 -7.08 13.58
CA ARG A 125 8.29 -6.83 12.34
C ARG A 125 8.68 -5.47 11.76
N TYR A 126 9.37 -5.49 10.65
CA TYR A 126 10.07 -4.34 10.08
C TYR A 126 9.18 -3.11 9.89
N PHE A 127 7.97 -3.27 9.34
CA PHE A 127 7.04 -2.16 9.13
C PHE A 127 6.75 -1.40 10.43
N TYR A 128 6.44 -2.11 11.51
CA TYR A 128 6.12 -1.49 12.79
C TYR A 128 7.34 -0.84 13.43
N ALA A 129 8.50 -1.48 13.31
CA ALA A 129 9.77 -0.91 13.77
C ALA A 129 10.11 0.37 13.00
N ASP A 130 9.91 0.41 11.67
CA ASP A 130 10.12 1.58 10.82
C ASP A 130 9.18 2.73 11.20
N VAL A 131 7.88 2.45 11.37
CA VAL A 131 6.88 3.44 11.83
C VAL A 131 7.31 4.09 13.15
N ILE A 132 7.82 3.29 14.08
CA ILE A 132 8.22 3.77 15.41
C ILE A 132 9.55 4.51 15.38
N ASN A 133 10.52 4.04 14.62
CA ASN A 133 11.87 4.65 14.57
C ASN A 133 11.93 5.94 13.74
N GLU A 134 11.13 6.04 12.68
CA GLU A 134 11.18 7.15 11.72
C GLU A 134 9.93 8.05 11.76
N GLY A 135 8.89 7.62 12.48
CA GLY A 135 7.63 8.34 12.61
C GLY A 135 7.71 9.57 13.50
N VAL A 136 6.61 10.32 13.48
CA VAL A 136 6.37 11.48 14.36
C VAL A 136 5.12 11.24 15.17
N MET A 137 5.20 11.27 16.47
CA MET A 137 4.07 11.18 17.39
C MET A 137 3.22 12.46 17.28
N LEU A 138 2.01 12.33 16.74
CA LEU A 138 1.07 13.44 16.64
C LEU A 138 0.12 13.50 17.85
N TYR A 139 -0.19 12.36 18.44
CA TYR A 139 -1.05 12.23 19.61
C TYR A 139 -0.67 10.99 20.42
N ASP A 140 -0.63 11.12 21.73
CA ASP A 140 -0.39 10.05 22.70
C ASP A 140 -1.20 10.32 23.98
N THR A 141 -1.92 9.31 24.47
CA THR A 141 -2.59 9.40 25.78
C THR A 141 -1.65 9.31 26.96
N GLY A 142 -0.43 8.79 26.75
CA GLY A 142 0.54 8.50 27.80
C GLY A 142 0.17 7.30 28.68
N GLU A 143 -0.92 6.56 28.35
CA GLU A 143 -1.38 5.42 29.15
C GLU A 143 -0.61 4.12 28.86
N TYR A 144 0.06 4.04 27.71
CA TYR A 144 0.68 2.80 27.22
C TYR A 144 2.10 3.03 26.77
N ALA A 145 2.99 2.16 27.22
CA ALA A 145 4.38 2.14 26.72
C ALA A 145 4.48 1.28 25.46
N LEU A 146 5.31 1.73 24.51
CA LEU A 146 5.69 0.93 23.35
C LEU A 146 6.83 -0.03 23.71
N ALA A 147 6.74 -1.27 23.21
CA ALA A 147 7.84 -2.21 23.31
C ALA A 147 9.04 -1.72 22.49
N THR A 148 10.25 -2.02 22.95
CA THR A 148 11.46 -1.74 22.18
C THR A 148 11.48 -2.61 20.91
N PRO A 149 11.61 -2.02 19.71
CA PRO A 149 11.70 -2.79 18.49
C PRO A 149 12.90 -3.73 18.49
N ARG A 150 12.69 -5.00 18.18
CA ARG A 150 13.79 -5.92 17.89
C ARG A 150 14.41 -5.56 16.54
N ALA A 151 15.67 -5.25 16.51
CA ALA A 151 16.38 -5.03 15.26
C ALA A 151 16.59 -6.35 14.53
N LEU A 152 16.15 -6.41 13.25
CA LEU A 152 16.51 -7.49 12.34
C LEU A 152 17.85 -7.15 11.66
N ASN A 153 18.70 -8.14 11.50
CA ASN A 153 19.86 -8.00 10.64
C ASN A 153 19.49 -8.21 9.16
N PHE A 154 20.39 -7.84 8.25
CA PHE A 154 20.10 -7.94 6.81
C PHE A 154 19.91 -9.37 6.31
N ALA A 155 20.48 -10.38 6.97
CA ALA A 155 20.26 -11.79 6.62
C ALA A 155 18.82 -12.21 6.95
N GLU A 156 18.32 -11.88 8.15
CA GLU A 156 16.94 -12.14 8.56
C GLU A 156 15.93 -11.40 7.62
N ILE A 157 16.21 -10.13 7.31
CA ILE A 157 15.36 -9.33 6.40
C ILE A 157 15.32 -9.99 5.01
N LYS A 158 16.47 -10.40 4.47
CA LYS A 158 16.58 -11.05 3.16
C LYS A 158 15.82 -12.36 3.13
N GLU A 159 15.98 -13.21 4.15
CA GLU A 159 15.30 -14.50 4.27
C GLU A 159 13.78 -14.31 4.23
N MET A 160 13.23 -13.47 5.11
CA MET A 160 11.81 -13.18 5.15
C MET A 160 11.28 -12.56 3.83
N ALA A 161 12.04 -11.65 3.24
CA ALA A 161 11.67 -11.01 1.97
C ALA A 161 11.67 -12.01 0.81
N ALA A 162 12.62 -12.95 0.79
CA ALA A 162 12.69 -14.01 -0.22
C ALA A 162 11.52 -14.99 -0.08
N GLU A 163 11.16 -15.40 1.14
CA GLU A 163 9.99 -16.25 1.40
C GLU A 163 8.70 -15.59 0.90
N TYR A 164 8.47 -14.31 1.22
CA TYR A 164 7.30 -13.57 0.71
C TYR A 164 7.30 -13.46 -0.82
N TYR A 165 8.47 -13.23 -1.41
CA TYR A 165 8.61 -13.15 -2.86
C TYR A 165 8.21 -14.46 -3.53
N GLU A 166 8.73 -15.58 -3.06
CA GLU A 166 8.44 -16.91 -3.60
C GLU A 166 6.96 -17.29 -3.41
N GLU A 167 6.41 -17.08 -2.19
CA GLU A 167 5.00 -17.34 -1.90
C GLU A 167 4.06 -16.58 -2.84
N LYS A 168 4.29 -15.28 -3.00
CA LYS A 168 3.39 -14.44 -3.83
C LYS A 168 3.53 -14.70 -5.32
N LEU A 169 4.73 -15.02 -5.80
CA LEU A 169 4.90 -15.45 -7.20
C LEU A 169 4.23 -16.80 -7.46
N LEU A 170 4.28 -17.71 -6.51
CA LEU A 170 3.58 -18.98 -6.62
C LEU A 170 2.07 -18.77 -6.68
N ASP A 171 1.51 -17.91 -5.80
CA ASP A 171 0.09 -17.55 -5.83
C ASP A 171 -0.30 -16.92 -7.17
N ALA A 172 0.48 -15.97 -7.69
CA ALA A 172 0.26 -15.35 -8.99
C ALA A 172 0.31 -16.39 -10.14
N THR A 173 1.24 -17.35 -10.07
CA THR A 173 1.36 -18.43 -11.07
C THR A 173 0.13 -19.34 -11.05
N ARG A 174 -0.38 -19.71 -9.87
CA ARG A 174 -1.60 -20.52 -9.74
C ARG A 174 -2.82 -19.82 -10.34
N HIS A 175 -3.00 -18.53 -10.06
CA HIS A 175 -4.07 -17.75 -10.68
C HIS A 175 -3.90 -17.63 -12.19
N PHE A 176 -2.67 -17.51 -12.67
CA PHE A 176 -2.41 -17.48 -14.11
C PHE A 176 -2.74 -18.82 -14.79
N GLN A 177 -2.48 -19.96 -14.14
CA GLN A 177 -2.91 -21.29 -14.63
C GLN A 177 -4.44 -21.41 -14.70
N HIS A 178 -5.19 -20.86 -13.73
CA HIS A 178 -6.65 -20.81 -13.80
C HIS A 178 -7.10 -19.94 -14.97
N PHE A 179 -6.47 -18.77 -15.15
CA PHE A 179 -6.72 -17.92 -16.32
C PHE A 179 -6.53 -18.68 -17.65
N GLU A 180 -5.45 -19.45 -17.84
CA GLU A 180 -5.20 -20.23 -19.05
C GLU A 180 -6.30 -21.27 -19.29
N LEU A 181 -6.78 -21.91 -18.23
CA LEU A 181 -7.90 -22.84 -18.29
C LEU A 181 -9.19 -22.15 -18.74
N ASP A 182 -9.57 -21.05 -18.09
CA ASP A 182 -10.79 -20.29 -18.40
C ASP A 182 -10.72 -19.64 -19.78
N TYR A 183 -9.54 -19.24 -20.23
CA TYR A 183 -9.34 -18.69 -21.58
C TYR A 183 -9.50 -19.77 -22.67
N SER A 184 -9.13 -21.02 -22.38
CA SER A 184 -9.33 -22.16 -23.30
C SER A 184 -10.79 -22.60 -23.39
N HIS A 185 -11.59 -22.34 -22.33
CA HIS A 185 -13.02 -22.61 -22.25
C HIS A 185 -13.79 -21.28 -22.08
N PRO A 186 -14.03 -20.49 -23.12
CA PRO A 186 -14.27 -19.05 -23.04
C PRO A 186 -15.23 -18.60 -21.96
N ASP A 187 -14.73 -18.35 -20.73
CA ASP A 187 -15.41 -17.59 -19.69
C ASP A 187 -14.58 -16.32 -19.36
N TYR A 188 -14.69 -15.33 -20.24
CA TYR A 188 -13.87 -14.11 -20.16
C TYR A 188 -14.11 -13.31 -18.89
N LYS A 189 -15.19 -13.51 -18.16
CA LYS A 189 -15.43 -12.86 -16.85
C LYS A 189 -14.51 -13.44 -15.79
N PHE A 190 -14.39 -14.78 -15.77
CA PHE A 190 -13.44 -15.43 -14.87
C PHE A 190 -12.00 -15.22 -15.30
N CYS A 191 -11.71 -15.17 -16.62
CA CYS A 191 -10.41 -14.69 -17.11
C CYS A 191 -10.03 -13.32 -16.51
N ALA A 192 -10.96 -12.35 -16.53
CA ALA A 192 -10.71 -11.02 -15.94
C ALA A 192 -10.51 -11.09 -14.42
N PHE A 193 -11.24 -11.97 -13.72
CA PHE A 193 -11.07 -12.20 -12.28
C PHE A 193 -9.68 -12.79 -11.97
N ASP A 194 -9.26 -13.80 -12.71
CA ASP A 194 -7.95 -14.42 -12.50
C ASP A 194 -6.81 -13.46 -12.81
N LEU A 195 -6.90 -12.68 -13.91
CA LEU A 195 -5.94 -11.62 -14.20
C LEU A 195 -5.89 -10.55 -13.10
N HIS A 196 -7.04 -10.21 -12.47
CA HIS A 196 -7.07 -9.35 -11.30
C HIS A 196 -6.28 -9.97 -10.14
N GLN A 197 -6.51 -11.25 -9.84
CA GLN A 197 -5.82 -11.96 -8.76
C GLN A 197 -4.30 -12.04 -9.02
N VAL A 198 -3.89 -12.31 -10.26
CA VAL A 198 -2.47 -12.24 -10.66
C VAL A 198 -1.90 -10.85 -10.39
N ALA A 199 -2.58 -9.79 -10.85
CA ALA A 199 -2.14 -8.42 -10.64
C ALA A 199 -2.06 -8.07 -9.15
N GLU A 200 -3.05 -8.47 -8.36
CA GLU A 200 -3.08 -8.24 -6.91
C GLU A 200 -1.89 -8.90 -6.21
N CYS A 201 -1.64 -10.20 -6.47
CA CYS A 201 -0.51 -10.92 -5.91
C CYS A 201 0.82 -10.24 -6.27
N LEU A 202 1.02 -9.93 -7.55
CA LEU A 202 2.22 -9.27 -8.05
C LEU A 202 2.46 -7.90 -7.38
N ILE A 203 1.44 -7.04 -7.29
CA ILE A 203 1.60 -5.71 -6.69
C ILE A 203 1.89 -5.82 -5.19
N LYS A 204 1.22 -6.75 -4.48
CA LYS A 204 1.44 -7.00 -3.04
C LYS A 204 2.83 -7.54 -2.72
N THR A 205 3.51 -8.19 -3.68
CA THR A 205 4.88 -8.68 -3.50
C THR A 205 5.85 -7.55 -3.17
N VAL A 206 5.72 -6.40 -3.82
CA VAL A 206 6.67 -5.29 -3.66
C VAL A 206 6.76 -4.79 -2.21
N PRO A 207 5.69 -4.35 -1.54
CA PRO A 207 5.80 -3.92 -0.14
C PRO A 207 6.24 -5.05 0.81
N LEU A 208 5.87 -6.30 0.53
CA LEU A 208 6.33 -7.44 1.32
C LEU A 208 7.85 -7.62 1.24
N VAL A 209 8.43 -7.45 0.05
CA VAL A 209 9.89 -7.52 -0.16
C VAL A 209 10.61 -6.28 0.39
N TYR A 210 10.02 -5.10 0.29
CA TYR A 210 10.67 -3.84 0.64
C TYR A 210 10.61 -3.53 2.14
N VAL A 211 9.47 -3.85 2.80
CA VAL A 211 9.19 -3.45 4.19
C VAL A 211 8.57 -4.58 5.02
N LEU A 212 8.57 -5.81 4.52
CA LEU A 212 8.03 -7.01 5.20
C LEU A 212 6.58 -6.81 5.70
N TYR A 213 5.81 -6.00 4.97
CA TYR A 213 4.41 -5.68 5.29
C TYR A 213 3.57 -5.66 4.02
N GLY A 214 2.40 -6.31 4.06
CA GLY A 214 1.43 -6.36 2.98
C GLY A 214 0.11 -5.72 3.36
N HIS A 215 -0.43 -4.91 2.45
CA HIS A 215 -1.78 -4.36 2.61
C HIS A 215 -2.84 -5.44 2.41
N LYS A 216 -3.92 -5.39 3.22
CA LYS A 216 -5.04 -6.34 3.14
C LYS A 216 -6.04 -6.02 2.03
N GLU A 217 -5.93 -4.84 1.45
CA GLU A 217 -6.80 -4.35 0.39
C GLU A 217 -6.71 -5.19 -0.89
N HIS A 218 -7.81 -5.19 -1.65
CA HIS A 218 -7.92 -5.87 -2.95
C HIS A 218 -8.05 -4.88 -4.12
N ASP A 219 -8.21 -3.58 -3.85
CA ASP A 219 -8.32 -2.56 -4.89
C ASP A 219 -6.96 -2.28 -5.54
N LEU A 220 -6.81 -2.63 -6.83
CA LEU A 220 -5.56 -2.48 -7.56
C LEU A 220 -5.09 -1.02 -7.64
N LYS A 221 -6.01 -0.06 -7.71
CA LYS A 221 -5.64 1.37 -7.74
C LYS A 221 -5.01 1.80 -6.42
N PHE A 222 -5.57 1.33 -5.30
CA PHE A 222 -5.00 1.52 -3.98
C PHE A 222 -3.61 0.88 -3.88
N LEU A 223 -3.49 -0.40 -4.24
CA LEU A 223 -2.23 -1.15 -4.15
C LEU A 223 -1.13 -0.53 -5.02
N LEU A 224 -1.43 -0.13 -6.27
CA LEU A 224 -0.50 0.57 -7.15
C LEU A 224 -0.06 1.92 -6.57
N ARG A 225 -1.00 2.69 -5.99
CA ARG A 225 -0.66 3.94 -5.32
C ARG A 225 0.34 3.70 -4.19
N LYS A 226 0.12 2.64 -3.39
CA LYS A 226 1.00 2.29 -2.28
C LYS A 226 2.37 1.77 -2.72
N SER A 227 2.45 1.10 -3.85
CA SER A 227 3.74 0.66 -4.38
C SER A 227 4.66 1.81 -4.80
N LYS A 228 4.12 3.01 -5.06
CA LYS A 228 4.89 4.19 -5.50
C LYS A 228 5.99 4.61 -4.52
N CYS A 229 5.78 4.44 -3.21
CA CYS A 229 6.81 4.76 -2.21
C CYS A 229 8.03 3.82 -2.28
N HIS A 230 7.89 2.68 -2.95
CA HIS A 230 8.97 1.71 -3.14
C HIS A 230 9.53 1.74 -4.56
N THR A 231 8.64 1.87 -5.56
CA THR A 231 9.01 1.91 -6.99
C THR A 231 7.92 2.55 -7.84
N LEU A 232 8.32 3.28 -8.85
CA LEU A 232 7.40 3.76 -9.90
C LEU A 232 7.22 2.74 -11.03
N GLY A 233 7.98 1.64 -11.03
CA GLY A 233 7.97 0.65 -12.09
C GLY A 233 6.58 0.04 -12.36
N LEU A 234 5.79 -0.19 -11.30
CA LEU A 234 4.48 -0.83 -11.41
C LEU A 234 3.41 0.10 -12.01
N VAL A 235 3.38 1.35 -11.56
CA VAL A 235 2.38 2.32 -12.07
C VAL A 235 2.64 2.69 -13.53
N LYS A 236 3.87 2.55 -14.01
CA LYS A 236 4.21 2.78 -15.42
C LYS A 236 3.63 1.73 -16.37
N VAL A 237 3.23 0.57 -15.86
CA VAL A 237 2.56 -0.49 -16.63
C VAL A 237 1.12 -0.11 -16.98
N PHE A 238 0.40 0.47 -16.03
CA PHE A 238 -0.98 0.90 -16.20
C PHE A 238 -1.05 2.41 -16.44
N SER A 239 -0.66 2.82 -17.66
CA SER A 239 -0.93 4.18 -18.11
C SER A 239 -2.44 4.40 -18.19
N LEU A 240 -2.92 5.55 -17.74
CA LEU A 240 -4.35 5.92 -17.79
C LEU A 240 -4.53 7.15 -18.70
N ASN A 241 -3.79 7.18 -19.81
CA ASN A 241 -3.71 8.35 -20.68
C ASN A 241 -4.87 8.39 -21.69
N THR A 242 -5.35 7.23 -22.11
CA THR A 242 -6.47 7.12 -23.05
C THR A 242 -7.74 6.63 -22.33
N GLU A 243 -8.91 6.92 -22.88
CA GLU A 243 -10.17 6.42 -22.34
C GLU A 243 -10.24 4.89 -22.38
N GLU A 244 -9.62 4.27 -23.39
CA GLU A 244 -9.56 2.80 -23.48
C GLU A 244 -8.67 2.20 -22.37
N GLU A 245 -7.52 2.76 -22.08
CA GLU A 245 -6.69 2.31 -20.96
C GLU A 245 -7.40 2.46 -19.62
N LYS A 246 -8.10 3.57 -19.40
CA LYS A 246 -8.94 3.77 -18.20
C LYS A 246 -10.04 2.73 -18.09
N ARG A 247 -10.72 2.44 -19.21
CA ARG A 247 -11.80 1.45 -19.30
C ARG A 247 -11.28 0.04 -18.98
N LEU A 248 -10.17 -0.37 -19.58
CA LEU A 248 -9.57 -1.70 -19.36
C LEU A 248 -9.09 -1.86 -17.92
N PHE A 249 -8.44 -0.85 -17.36
CA PHE A 249 -8.00 -0.90 -15.97
C PHE A 249 -9.18 -0.92 -14.98
N ASP A 250 -10.25 -0.17 -15.26
CA ASP A 250 -11.47 -0.20 -14.46
C ASP A 250 -12.17 -1.56 -14.57
N LEU A 251 -12.22 -2.17 -15.77
CA LEU A 251 -12.72 -3.52 -15.98
C LEU A 251 -11.94 -4.52 -15.12
N LEU A 252 -10.60 -4.49 -15.16
CA LEU A 252 -9.74 -5.36 -14.37
C LEU A 252 -10.00 -5.18 -12.86
N ARG A 253 -10.14 -3.93 -12.37
CA ARG A 253 -10.45 -3.64 -10.96
C ARG A 253 -11.79 -4.22 -10.52
N ARG A 254 -12.84 -3.99 -11.32
CA ARG A 254 -14.21 -4.45 -11.00
C ARG A 254 -14.35 -5.96 -11.08
N ALA A 255 -13.52 -6.65 -11.84
CA ALA A 255 -13.56 -8.10 -11.99
C ALA A 255 -13.53 -8.84 -10.65
N TYR A 256 -12.82 -8.31 -9.64
CA TYR A 256 -12.75 -8.88 -8.29
C TYR A 256 -14.14 -9.14 -7.67
N LEU A 257 -15.07 -8.23 -7.82
CA LEU A 257 -16.42 -8.36 -7.27
C LEU A 257 -17.43 -8.80 -8.34
N GLU A 258 -17.40 -8.16 -9.51
CA GLU A 258 -18.49 -8.28 -10.48
C GLU A 258 -18.49 -9.63 -11.20
N ALA A 259 -17.35 -10.24 -11.45
CA ALA A 259 -17.32 -11.58 -12.03
C ALA A 259 -18.02 -12.62 -11.16
N ARG A 260 -17.99 -12.46 -9.84
CA ARG A 260 -18.58 -13.39 -8.87
C ARG A 260 -20.03 -13.06 -8.54
N TYR A 261 -20.36 -11.78 -8.35
CA TYR A 261 -21.63 -11.36 -7.78
C TYR A 261 -22.58 -10.65 -8.76
N ASN A 262 -22.07 -10.13 -9.88
CA ASN A 262 -22.85 -9.36 -10.85
C ASN A 262 -22.78 -9.91 -12.28
N LYS A 263 -22.78 -11.23 -12.40
CA LYS A 263 -22.51 -11.97 -13.65
C LYS A 263 -23.36 -11.52 -14.86
N LYS A 264 -24.57 -11.02 -14.65
CA LYS A 264 -25.45 -10.59 -15.76
C LYS A 264 -25.08 -9.23 -16.36
N LYS A 265 -24.55 -8.32 -15.54
CA LYS A 265 -24.24 -6.93 -15.95
C LYS A 265 -22.74 -6.75 -16.27
N PHE A 266 -21.88 -7.59 -15.73
CA PHE A 266 -20.46 -7.54 -16.01
C PHE A 266 -20.16 -8.24 -17.34
N ILE A 267 -19.92 -7.45 -18.37
CA ILE A 267 -19.63 -7.94 -19.73
C ILE A 267 -18.12 -7.79 -19.97
N VAL A 268 -17.49 -8.88 -20.36
CA VAL A 268 -16.08 -8.96 -20.73
C VAL A 268 -15.97 -9.68 -22.06
N THR A 269 -15.22 -9.12 -22.98
CA THR A 269 -15.00 -9.69 -24.31
C THR A 269 -13.61 -10.32 -24.40
N LYS A 270 -13.42 -11.18 -25.41
CA LYS A 270 -12.08 -11.71 -25.73
C LYS A 270 -11.07 -10.59 -25.99
N ALA A 271 -11.48 -9.55 -26.71
CA ALA A 271 -10.61 -8.42 -27.03
C ALA A 271 -10.14 -7.67 -25.76
N ASP A 272 -11.00 -7.56 -24.72
CA ASP A 272 -10.61 -6.98 -23.43
C ASP A 272 -9.50 -7.81 -22.76
N ILE A 273 -9.65 -9.13 -22.78
CA ILE A 273 -8.66 -10.04 -22.18
C ILE A 273 -7.34 -10.01 -22.97
N ASP A 274 -7.41 -10.05 -24.30
CA ASP A 274 -6.24 -9.97 -25.18
C ASP A 274 -5.47 -8.65 -25.01
N ALA A 275 -6.17 -7.56 -24.69
CA ALA A 275 -5.56 -6.26 -24.40
C ALA A 275 -4.96 -6.16 -22.98
N LEU A 276 -5.54 -6.87 -21.99
CA LEU A 276 -5.05 -6.87 -20.61
C LEU A 276 -3.85 -7.78 -20.41
N LEU A 277 -3.80 -8.94 -21.09
CA LEU A 277 -2.76 -9.94 -20.90
C LEU A 277 -1.33 -9.38 -21.02
N PRO A 278 -0.96 -8.61 -22.06
CA PRO A 278 0.39 -8.04 -22.17
C PRO A 278 0.72 -7.08 -21.01
N LYS A 279 -0.29 -6.40 -20.43
CA LYS A 279 -0.09 -5.53 -19.25
C LYS A 279 0.22 -6.34 -17.99
N ILE A 280 -0.40 -7.51 -17.83
CA ILE A 280 -0.12 -8.41 -16.71
C ILE A 280 1.30 -9.00 -16.83
N GLU A 281 1.72 -9.38 -18.05
CA GLU A 281 3.08 -9.84 -18.31
C GLU A 281 4.12 -8.76 -18.00
N GLN A 282 3.91 -7.53 -18.47
CA GLN A 282 4.76 -6.38 -18.15
C GLN A 282 4.80 -6.09 -16.64
N LEU A 283 3.67 -6.27 -15.93
CA LEU A 283 3.62 -6.11 -14.48
C LEU A 283 4.48 -7.18 -13.79
N ARG A 284 4.41 -8.43 -14.23
CA ARG A 284 5.23 -9.53 -13.71
C ARG A 284 6.72 -9.20 -13.88
N ASP A 285 7.15 -8.82 -15.09
CA ASP A 285 8.54 -8.48 -15.36
C ASP A 285 9.02 -7.31 -14.49
N ALA A 286 8.18 -6.28 -14.32
CA ALA A 286 8.50 -5.13 -13.48
C ALA A 286 8.66 -5.54 -12.00
N VAL A 287 7.75 -6.37 -11.46
CA VAL A 287 7.80 -6.87 -10.08
C VAL A 287 9.02 -7.74 -9.86
N GLU A 288 9.28 -8.69 -10.75
CA GLU A 288 10.44 -9.57 -10.65
C GLU A 288 11.74 -8.76 -10.61
N ARG A 289 11.89 -7.80 -11.51
CA ARG A 289 13.08 -6.95 -11.56
C ARG A 289 13.27 -6.18 -10.26
N VAL A 290 12.26 -5.41 -9.81
CA VAL A 290 12.42 -4.56 -8.62
C VAL A 290 12.60 -5.36 -7.34
N CYS A 291 11.97 -6.54 -7.23
CA CYS A 291 12.14 -7.41 -6.07
C CYS A 291 13.53 -8.08 -6.06
N LYS A 292 14.01 -8.58 -7.21
CA LYS A 292 15.36 -9.14 -7.33
C LYS A 292 16.44 -8.09 -7.02
N GLU A 293 16.30 -6.87 -7.51
CA GLU A 293 17.19 -5.74 -7.17
C GLU A 293 17.19 -5.46 -5.67
N ARG A 294 16.01 -5.51 -5.02
CA ARG A 294 15.91 -5.28 -3.57
C ARG A 294 16.53 -6.42 -2.75
N LEU A 295 16.31 -7.67 -3.14
CA LEU A 295 16.95 -8.83 -2.50
C LEU A 295 18.48 -8.80 -2.65
N ALA A 296 18.99 -8.41 -3.82
CA ALA A 296 20.42 -8.22 -4.05
C ALA A 296 21.00 -7.08 -3.18
N TYR A 297 20.23 -5.99 -2.99
CA TYR A 297 20.60 -4.93 -2.06
C TYR A 297 20.76 -5.48 -0.63
N TYR A 298 19.81 -6.27 -0.11
CA TYR A 298 19.93 -6.88 1.21
C TYR A 298 21.17 -7.77 1.31
N ASP A 299 21.41 -8.58 0.27
CA ASP A 299 22.59 -9.46 0.21
C ASP A 299 23.92 -8.68 0.29
N SER A 300 23.98 -7.54 -0.39
CA SER A 300 25.17 -6.67 -0.36
C SER A 300 25.42 -6.03 1.01
N ARG A 301 24.42 -6.03 1.90
CA ARG A 301 24.49 -5.44 3.25
C ARG A 301 24.73 -6.47 4.34
N ILE A 302 24.71 -7.76 4.01
CA ILE A 302 25.10 -8.83 4.93
C ILE A 302 26.62 -8.73 5.11
N GLU A 303 27.04 -8.47 6.34
CA GLU A 303 28.47 -8.49 6.68
C GLU A 303 29.02 -9.89 6.43
N LYS A 304 30.13 -9.97 5.68
CA LYS A 304 30.83 -11.19 5.39
C LYS A 304 31.77 -11.59 6.56
#